data_1225ba2724c60110c7f8702a243d6bed
#
_entry.id   1225ba2724c60110c7f8702a243d6bed
#
_cell.length_a   1.000
_cell.length_b   1.000
_cell.length_c   1.000
_cell.angle_alpha   90.00
_cell.angle_beta   90.00
_cell.angle_gamma   90.00
#
_symmetry.space_group_name_H-M   'P 1'
#
loop_
_entity.id
_entity.type
_entity.pdbx_description
1 polymer ?
#
loop_
_entity_poly.entity_id
_entity_poly.type
_entity_poly.pdbx_seq_one_letter_code
_entity_poly.pdbx_strand_id
1 'polypeptide(L)'
;MDFEITHSFEVHPELVAETMLDKNYQVSLRSLGRLERELLDQETQADGRVVRRTRCVLDIEISGMAKRLIGDGDPAWVEKAVWSEEGMLWRFTIVPEIGKELLEANGTIQIAEGEDGTQRTIEGQVRVKVPFYGSRVEGWIVEGLIDAYDQEADRLRAWIGNPDSS
;
A
#
# COMPACT_ATOMS: atom_id res chain seq x y z
N MET A 1 -0.95 13.32 8.12
CA MET A 1 -0.15 12.45 9.03
C MET A 1 0.88 11.71 8.21
N ASP A 2 2.11 11.81 8.64
CA ASP A 2 3.21 11.07 8.02
C ASP A 2 3.40 9.75 8.74
N PHE A 3 3.83 8.71 8.03
CA PHE A 3 4.14 7.41 8.62
C PHE A 3 5.35 6.78 7.95
N GLU A 4 6.06 5.97 8.71
CA GLU A 4 7.18 5.17 8.24
C GLU A 4 7.09 3.77 8.84
N ILE A 5 7.33 2.75 8.01
CA ILE A 5 7.34 1.35 8.42
C ILE A 5 8.58 0.69 7.81
N THR A 6 9.27 -0.12 8.59
CA THR A 6 10.41 -0.89 8.11
C THR A 6 10.17 -2.38 8.32
N HIS A 7 10.43 -3.16 7.28
CA HIS A 7 10.37 -4.62 7.33
C HIS A 7 11.72 -5.21 6.90
N SER A 8 12.10 -6.33 7.51
CA SER A 8 13.30 -7.08 7.18
C SER A 8 12.93 -8.43 6.56
N PHE A 9 13.69 -8.85 5.55
CA PHE A 9 13.52 -10.13 4.86
C PHE A 9 14.88 -10.82 4.76
N GLU A 10 14.93 -12.12 5.05
CA GLU A 10 16.17 -12.92 5.04
C GLU A 10 16.53 -13.44 3.64
N VAL A 11 16.30 -12.63 2.62
CA VAL A 11 16.59 -12.93 1.22
C VAL A 11 17.17 -11.68 0.53
N HIS A 12 17.76 -11.86 -0.64
CA HIS A 12 18.31 -10.75 -1.42
C HIS A 12 17.24 -9.74 -1.86
N PRO A 13 17.60 -8.43 -1.97
CA PRO A 13 16.67 -7.40 -2.43
C PRO A 13 16.00 -7.69 -3.78
N GLU A 14 16.74 -8.28 -4.73
CA GLU A 14 16.20 -8.64 -6.04
C GLU A 14 15.04 -9.62 -5.94
N LEU A 15 15.10 -10.59 -5.03
CA LEU A 15 14.02 -11.56 -4.84
C LEU A 15 12.78 -10.90 -4.22
N VAL A 16 12.96 -9.98 -3.28
CA VAL A 16 11.86 -9.18 -2.72
C VAL A 16 11.20 -8.33 -3.83
N ALA A 17 12.02 -7.65 -4.62
CA ALA A 17 11.54 -6.82 -5.74
C ALA A 17 10.78 -7.64 -6.79
N GLU A 18 11.34 -8.77 -7.23
CA GLU A 18 10.70 -9.68 -8.19
C GLU A 18 9.37 -10.22 -7.67
N THR A 19 9.30 -10.58 -6.40
CA THR A 19 8.06 -11.08 -5.79
C THR A 19 7.01 -9.99 -5.72
N MET A 20 7.37 -8.77 -5.34
CA MET A 20 6.45 -7.63 -5.34
C MET A 20 5.96 -7.26 -6.76
N LEU A 21 6.73 -7.58 -7.80
CA LEU A 21 6.35 -7.39 -9.21
C LEU A 21 5.53 -8.56 -9.76
N ASP A 22 5.48 -9.69 -9.09
CA ASP A 22 4.74 -10.88 -9.54
C ASP A 22 3.23 -10.63 -9.46
N LYS A 23 2.55 -10.69 -10.61
CA LYS A 23 1.10 -10.50 -10.69
C LYS A 23 0.32 -11.54 -9.88
N ASN A 24 0.77 -12.78 -9.86
CA ASN A 24 0.11 -13.85 -9.09
C ASN A 24 0.19 -13.58 -7.59
N TYR A 25 1.33 -13.10 -7.13
CA TYR A 25 1.48 -12.63 -5.75
C TYR A 25 0.52 -11.48 -5.45
N GLN A 26 0.48 -10.47 -6.30
CA GLN A 26 -0.41 -9.32 -6.11
C GLN A 26 -1.90 -9.71 -6.11
N VAL A 27 -2.30 -10.62 -6.99
CA VAL A 27 -3.68 -11.15 -7.03
C VAL A 27 -4.01 -11.93 -5.75
N SER A 28 -3.03 -12.58 -5.12
CA SER A 28 -3.22 -13.31 -3.87
C SER A 28 -3.51 -12.39 -2.66
N LEU A 29 -3.10 -11.13 -2.74
CA LEU A 29 -3.26 -10.13 -1.68
C LEU A 29 -4.66 -9.46 -1.72
N ARG A 30 -5.72 -10.24 -1.54
CA ARG A 30 -7.09 -9.73 -1.60
C ARG A 30 -7.56 -9.08 -0.31
N SER A 31 -7.08 -9.58 0.82
CA SER A 31 -7.47 -9.09 2.13
C SER A 31 -6.24 -9.05 3.04
N LEU A 32 -5.94 -7.88 3.55
CA LEU A 32 -4.84 -7.62 4.47
C LEU A 32 -5.41 -6.87 5.68
N GLY A 33 -5.79 -7.62 6.71
CA GLY A 33 -6.48 -7.05 7.84
C GLY A 33 -7.82 -6.44 7.42
N ARG A 34 -7.97 -5.14 7.60
CA ARG A 34 -9.16 -4.37 7.22
C ARG A 34 -9.11 -3.83 5.79
N LEU A 35 -7.99 -4.07 5.07
CA LEU A 35 -7.83 -3.60 3.71
C LEU A 35 -8.20 -4.69 2.71
N GLU A 36 -9.25 -4.45 1.93
CA GLU A 36 -9.59 -5.24 0.75
C GLU A 36 -8.83 -4.68 -0.46
N ARG A 37 -8.28 -5.56 -1.29
CA ARG A 37 -7.47 -5.17 -2.46
C ARG A 37 -7.89 -5.95 -3.71
N GLU A 38 -7.89 -5.26 -4.83
CA GLU A 38 -8.13 -5.84 -6.15
C GLU A 38 -7.12 -5.27 -7.15
N LEU A 39 -6.27 -6.13 -7.71
CA LEU A 39 -5.36 -5.73 -8.79
C LEU A 39 -6.18 -5.44 -10.04
N LEU A 40 -6.17 -4.19 -10.51
CA LEU A 40 -6.86 -3.77 -11.73
C LEU A 40 -6.01 -4.03 -12.97
N ASP A 41 -4.76 -3.58 -12.96
CA ASP A 41 -3.80 -3.81 -14.02
C ASP A 41 -2.35 -3.60 -13.54
N GLN A 42 -1.41 -4.16 -14.30
CA GLN A 42 0.01 -3.94 -14.15
C GLN A 42 0.66 -4.04 -15.52
N GLU A 43 1.33 -2.96 -15.95
CA GLU A 43 1.94 -2.85 -17.27
C GLU A 43 3.37 -2.36 -17.18
N THR A 44 4.26 -2.97 -17.99
CA THR A 44 5.62 -2.49 -18.17
C THR A 44 5.65 -1.44 -19.28
N GLN A 45 6.18 -0.25 -18.98
CA GLN A 45 6.30 0.85 -19.91
C GLN A 45 7.50 0.68 -20.84
N ALA A 46 7.55 1.45 -21.94
CA ALA A 46 8.64 1.40 -22.90
C ALA A 46 10.03 1.71 -22.29
N ASP A 47 10.07 2.51 -21.22
CA ASP A 47 11.29 2.85 -20.48
C ASP A 47 11.67 1.84 -19.38
N GLY A 48 10.93 0.74 -19.26
CA GLY A 48 11.16 -0.32 -18.29
C GLY A 48 10.48 -0.11 -16.95
N ARG A 49 9.88 1.06 -16.67
CA ARG A 49 9.09 1.27 -15.46
C ARG A 49 7.83 0.40 -15.50
N VAL A 50 7.38 -0.02 -14.32
CA VAL A 50 6.14 -0.80 -14.18
C VAL A 50 5.10 0.06 -13.49
N VAL A 51 3.93 0.18 -14.09
CA VAL A 51 2.79 0.90 -13.51
C VAL A 51 1.74 -0.11 -13.09
N ARG A 52 1.36 -0.07 -11.82
CA ARG A 52 0.33 -0.92 -11.23
C ARG A 52 -0.80 -0.09 -10.66
N ARG A 53 -2.02 -0.51 -10.93
CA ARG A 53 -3.22 0.06 -10.32
C ARG A 53 -3.94 -1.00 -9.49
N THR A 54 -4.23 -0.65 -8.27
CA THR A 54 -4.91 -1.52 -7.30
C THR A 54 -6.05 -0.76 -6.67
N ARG A 55 -7.25 -1.33 -6.71
CA ARG A 55 -8.39 -0.79 -5.98
C ARG A 55 -8.32 -1.26 -4.53
N CYS A 56 -8.45 -0.33 -3.60
CA CYS A 56 -8.41 -0.59 -2.17
C CYS A 56 -9.68 -0.08 -1.49
N VAL A 57 -10.17 -0.87 -0.54
CA VAL A 57 -11.29 -0.49 0.34
C VAL A 57 -10.85 -0.75 1.77
N LEU A 58 -10.88 0.27 2.61
CA LEU A 58 -10.49 0.15 4.01
C LEU A 58 -11.73 0.14 4.91
N ASP A 59 -11.95 -0.99 5.59
CA ASP A 59 -13.01 -1.13 6.59
C ASP A 59 -12.55 -0.45 7.89
N ILE A 60 -13.05 0.75 8.12
CA ILE A 60 -12.83 1.49 9.36
C ILE A 60 -14.17 1.98 9.93
N GLU A 61 -14.30 1.89 11.25
CA GLU A 61 -15.44 2.49 11.95
C GLU A 61 -15.27 4.01 12.02
N ILE A 62 -15.88 4.70 11.07
CA ILE A 62 -15.93 6.16 11.07
C ILE A 62 -17.14 6.59 11.91
N SER A 63 -16.94 7.50 12.86
CA SER A 63 -18.02 8.03 13.68
C SER A 63 -19.12 8.68 12.82
N GLY A 64 -20.37 8.64 13.28
CA GLY A 64 -21.53 9.12 12.51
C GLY A 64 -21.40 10.54 11.96
N MET A 65 -20.63 11.42 12.62
CA MET A 65 -20.40 12.78 12.16
C MET A 65 -19.37 12.83 11.02
N ALA A 66 -18.33 12.01 11.07
CA ALA A 66 -17.36 11.91 9.97
C ALA A 66 -18.00 11.26 8.73
N LYS A 67 -18.91 10.29 8.90
CA LYS A 67 -19.70 9.72 7.79
C LYS A 67 -20.53 10.75 7.04
N ARG A 68 -21.07 11.76 7.72
CA ARG A 68 -21.84 12.83 7.10
C ARG A 68 -20.96 13.73 6.23
N LEU A 69 -19.67 13.86 6.55
CA LEU A 69 -18.72 14.74 5.85
C LEU A 69 -18.01 14.01 4.70
N ILE A 70 -17.76 12.73 4.86
CA ILE A 70 -16.98 11.91 3.89
C ILE A 70 -17.92 11.14 2.94
N GLY A 71 -19.17 10.92 3.33
CA GLY A 71 -20.17 10.13 2.62
C GLY A 71 -20.43 8.77 3.28
N ASP A 72 -21.51 8.14 2.85
CA ASP A 72 -21.89 6.79 3.32
C ASP A 72 -21.03 5.74 2.61
N GLY A 73 -20.26 4.98 3.36
CA GLY A 73 -19.47 3.87 2.87
C GLY A 73 -18.03 3.88 3.39
N ASP A 74 -17.34 2.77 3.18
CA ASP A 74 -15.94 2.63 3.55
C ASP A 74 -15.04 3.45 2.61
N PRO A 75 -13.94 4.03 3.12
CA PRO A 75 -12.97 4.71 2.27
C PRO A 75 -12.45 3.77 1.18
N ALA A 76 -12.63 4.18 -0.07
CA ALA A 76 -12.19 3.43 -1.24
C ALA A 76 -11.38 4.32 -2.17
N TRP A 77 -10.31 3.77 -2.73
CA TRP A 77 -9.43 4.48 -3.64
C TRP A 77 -8.76 3.54 -4.64
N VAL A 78 -8.21 4.11 -5.69
CA VAL A 78 -7.29 3.43 -6.58
C VAL A 78 -5.87 3.90 -6.25
N GLU A 79 -5.02 2.96 -5.86
CA GLU A 79 -3.59 3.20 -5.71
C GLU A 79 -2.92 3.03 -7.07
N LYS A 80 -2.21 4.05 -7.51
CA LYS A 80 -1.32 4.00 -8.66
C LYS A 80 0.10 3.94 -8.15
N ALA A 81 0.80 2.83 -8.41
CA ALA A 81 2.18 2.62 -8.01
C ALA A 81 3.07 2.49 -9.25
N VAL A 82 4.22 3.17 -9.23
CA VAL A 82 5.22 3.14 -10.30
C VAL A 82 6.53 2.60 -9.76
N TRP A 83 6.99 1.49 -10.33
CA TRP A 83 8.27 0.88 -10.04
C TRP A 83 9.36 1.43 -10.93
N SER A 84 10.49 1.79 -10.32
CA SER A 84 11.75 2.10 -10.99
C SER A 84 12.82 1.11 -10.53
N GLU A 85 13.40 0.36 -11.46
CA GLU A 85 14.47 -0.59 -11.17
C GLU A 85 15.72 0.13 -10.65
N GLU A 86 16.02 1.29 -11.23
CA GLU A 86 17.03 2.19 -10.70
C GLU A 86 16.61 2.67 -9.30
N GLY A 87 17.39 2.29 -8.29
CA GLY A 87 17.12 2.58 -6.90
C GLY A 87 16.13 1.64 -6.22
N MET A 88 15.54 0.66 -6.93
CA MET A 88 14.59 -0.32 -6.39
C MET A 88 13.48 0.34 -5.58
N LEU A 89 12.73 1.23 -6.25
CA LEU A 89 11.79 2.13 -5.60
C LEU A 89 10.42 2.08 -6.26
N TRP A 90 9.39 1.87 -5.43
CA TRP A 90 8.00 2.15 -5.78
C TRP A 90 7.61 3.55 -5.31
N ARG A 91 6.92 4.30 -6.17
CA ARG A 91 6.23 5.54 -5.80
C ARG A 91 4.74 5.33 -5.97
N PHE A 92 3.97 5.61 -4.95
CA PHE A 92 2.52 5.45 -5.03
C PHE A 92 1.78 6.76 -4.74
N THR A 93 0.64 6.91 -5.40
CA THR A 93 -0.36 7.95 -5.14
C THR A 93 -1.72 7.29 -5.09
N ILE A 94 -2.64 7.87 -4.34
CA ILE A 94 -4.01 7.37 -4.30
C ILE A 94 -4.97 8.34 -4.98
N VAL A 95 -5.98 7.78 -5.65
CA VAL A 95 -7.11 8.53 -6.21
C VAL A 95 -8.37 8.04 -5.50
N PRO A 96 -8.91 8.82 -4.55
CA PRO A 96 -10.11 8.44 -3.83
C PRO A 96 -11.31 8.32 -4.76
N GLU A 97 -12.18 7.34 -4.53
CA GLU A 97 -13.45 7.21 -5.26
C GLU A 97 -14.50 8.19 -4.75
N ILE A 98 -14.49 8.45 -3.46
CA ILE A 98 -15.38 9.40 -2.78
C ILE A 98 -14.51 10.45 -2.10
N GLY A 99 -14.94 11.70 -2.13
CA GLY A 99 -14.21 12.78 -1.46
C GLY A 99 -12.85 13.08 -2.08
N LYS A 100 -12.75 13.11 -3.40
CA LYS A 100 -11.50 13.38 -4.14
C LYS A 100 -10.75 14.62 -3.69
N GLU A 101 -11.48 15.61 -3.19
CA GLU A 101 -10.91 16.87 -2.69
C GLU A 101 -10.56 16.79 -1.19
N LEU A 102 -11.02 15.75 -0.49
CA LEU A 102 -10.89 15.61 0.96
C LEU A 102 -9.72 14.71 1.38
N LEU A 103 -9.32 13.77 0.55
CA LEU A 103 -8.27 12.79 0.87
C LEU A 103 -7.15 12.85 -0.15
N GLU A 104 -5.93 13.07 0.34
CA GLU A 104 -4.70 12.99 -0.44
C GLU A 104 -3.74 12.02 0.27
N ALA A 105 -3.16 11.10 -0.47
CA ALA A 105 -2.09 10.26 0.06
C ALA A 105 -1.09 9.89 -1.02
N ASN A 106 0.16 9.79 -0.62
CA ASN A 106 1.26 9.37 -1.46
C ASN A 106 2.40 8.83 -0.61
N GLY A 107 3.33 8.16 -1.25
CA GLY A 107 4.49 7.64 -0.55
C GLY A 107 5.43 6.87 -1.44
N THR A 108 6.39 6.22 -0.79
CA THR A 108 7.42 5.40 -1.44
C THR A 108 7.59 4.08 -0.70
N ILE A 109 8.01 3.07 -1.44
CA ILE A 109 8.46 1.79 -0.91
C ILE A 109 9.86 1.56 -1.44
N GLN A 110 10.86 1.68 -0.57
CA GLN A 110 12.27 1.50 -0.89
C GLN A 110 12.71 0.10 -0.50
N ILE A 111 13.34 -0.61 -1.43
CA ILE A 111 13.95 -1.92 -1.18
C ILE A 111 15.47 -1.73 -1.21
N ALA A 112 16.16 -2.12 -0.15
CA ALA A 112 17.60 -1.94 -0.01
C ALA A 112 18.24 -3.13 0.72
N GLU A 113 19.55 -3.25 0.63
CA GLU A 113 20.29 -4.21 1.44
C GLU A 113 20.16 -3.89 2.93
N GLY A 114 19.94 -4.91 3.73
CA GLY A 114 19.88 -4.85 5.19
C GLY A 114 20.89 -5.80 5.83
N GLU A 115 20.97 -5.82 7.17
CA GLU A 115 21.92 -6.66 7.91
C GLU A 115 21.77 -8.15 7.61
N ASP A 116 20.54 -8.64 7.47
CA ASP A 116 20.23 -10.06 7.27
C ASP A 116 19.69 -10.38 5.86
N GLY A 117 19.81 -9.46 4.93
CA GLY A 117 19.33 -9.63 3.55
C GLY A 117 18.74 -8.36 2.99
N THR A 118 17.44 -8.11 3.21
CA THR A 118 16.72 -6.94 2.69
C THR A 118 16.08 -6.14 3.79
N GLN A 119 16.13 -4.84 3.67
CA GLN A 119 15.33 -3.89 4.42
C GLN A 119 14.39 -3.18 3.46
N ARG A 120 13.09 -3.23 3.73
CA ARG A 120 12.07 -2.49 2.99
C ARG A 120 11.56 -1.36 3.89
N THR A 121 11.65 -0.13 3.42
CA THR A 121 11.13 1.05 4.11
C THR A 121 9.96 1.62 3.32
N ILE A 122 8.83 1.80 3.99
CA ILE A 122 7.63 2.41 3.43
C ILE A 122 7.44 3.74 4.14
N GLU A 123 7.50 4.81 3.39
CA GLU A 123 7.21 6.16 3.86
C GLU A 123 5.98 6.69 3.16
N GLY A 124 5.09 7.30 3.92
CA GLY A 124 3.87 7.83 3.34
C GLY A 124 3.32 9.04 4.07
N GLN A 125 2.41 9.70 3.39
CA GLN A 125 1.70 10.85 3.91
C GLN A 125 0.22 10.71 3.58
N VAL A 126 -0.62 10.88 4.60
CA VAL A 126 -2.07 10.92 4.48
C VAL A 126 -2.56 12.28 4.95
N ARG A 127 -3.37 12.94 4.14
CA ARG A 127 -4.01 14.24 4.48
C ARG A 127 -5.50 14.15 4.25
N VAL A 128 -6.26 14.48 5.29
CA VAL A 128 -7.72 14.53 5.25
C VAL A 128 -8.17 15.97 5.53
N LYS A 129 -8.74 16.62 4.51
CA LYS A 129 -9.15 18.02 4.56
C LYS A 129 -10.59 18.13 5.08
N VAL A 130 -10.84 17.65 6.30
CA VAL A 130 -12.13 17.74 6.96
C VAL A 130 -11.97 18.59 8.23
N PRO A 131 -12.73 19.68 8.36
CA PRO A 131 -12.66 20.53 9.54
C PRO A 131 -12.90 19.75 10.84
N PHE A 132 -12.06 19.98 11.83
CA PHE A 132 -12.10 19.42 13.19
C PHE A 132 -11.84 17.89 13.31
N TYR A 133 -12.05 17.11 12.24
CA TYR A 133 -11.94 15.64 12.26
C TYR A 133 -10.82 15.09 11.38
N GLY A 134 -10.20 15.92 10.55
CA GLY A 134 -9.19 15.47 9.59
C GLY A 134 -8.09 14.63 10.22
N SER A 135 -7.45 15.13 11.29
CA SER A 135 -6.36 14.43 11.98
C SER A 135 -6.77 13.08 12.56
N ARG A 136 -8.00 12.97 13.03
CA ARG A 136 -8.54 11.71 13.57
C ARG A 136 -8.75 10.68 12.47
N VAL A 137 -9.31 11.11 11.35
CA VAL A 137 -9.51 10.23 10.17
C VAL A 137 -8.17 9.82 9.58
N GLU A 138 -7.21 10.75 9.48
CA GLU A 138 -5.83 10.43 9.08
C GLU A 138 -5.24 9.31 9.95
N GLY A 139 -5.39 9.43 11.28
CA GLY A 139 -4.92 8.42 12.23
C GLY A 139 -5.51 7.05 11.99
N TRP A 140 -6.81 6.95 11.76
CA TRP A 140 -7.47 5.66 11.46
C TRP A 140 -7.01 5.04 10.15
N ILE A 141 -6.83 5.87 9.11
CA ILE A 141 -6.32 5.40 7.82
C ILE A 141 -4.88 4.91 7.95
N VAL A 142 -4.02 5.68 8.59
CA VAL A 142 -2.61 5.31 8.81
C VAL A 142 -2.50 4.01 9.62
N GLU A 143 -3.26 3.87 10.69
CA GLU A 143 -3.30 2.66 11.50
C GLU A 143 -3.71 1.43 10.68
N GLY A 144 -4.75 1.58 9.86
CA GLY A 144 -5.19 0.51 8.97
C GLY A 144 -4.16 0.16 7.88
N LEU A 145 -3.45 1.14 7.35
CA LEU A 145 -2.38 0.93 6.36
C LEU A 145 -1.17 0.23 6.99
N ILE A 146 -0.76 0.63 8.19
CA ILE A 146 0.34 -0.01 8.92
C ILE A 146 0.02 -1.49 9.15
N ASP A 147 -1.17 -1.79 9.67
CA ASP A 147 -1.61 -3.18 9.86
C ASP A 147 -1.60 -3.98 8.55
N ALA A 148 -2.10 -3.39 7.47
CA ALA A 148 -2.12 -4.04 6.16
C ALA A 148 -0.70 -4.33 5.64
N TYR A 149 0.23 -3.39 5.77
CA TYR A 149 1.62 -3.58 5.35
C TYR A 149 2.37 -4.60 6.20
N ASP A 150 2.10 -4.66 7.51
CA ASP A 150 2.67 -5.68 8.39
C ASP A 150 2.19 -7.08 8.00
N GLN A 151 0.91 -7.24 7.70
CA GLN A 151 0.35 -8.49 7.21
C GLN A 151 0.88 -8.86 5.82
N GLU A 152 1.05 -7.88 4.94
CA GLU A 152 1.64 -8.09 3.62
C GLU A 152 3.09 -8.55 3.74
N ALA A 153 3.87 -8.01 4.66
CA ALA A 153 5.24 -8.47 4.90
C ALA A 153 5.28 -9.96 5.30
N ASP A 154 4.36 -10.40 6.14
CA ASP A 154 4.25 -11.82 6.51
C ASP A 154 3.84 -12.70 5.31
N ARG A 155 2.91 -12.20 4.47
CA ARG A 155 2.53 -12.88 3.22
C ARG A 155 3.69 -12.99 2.24
N LEU A 156 4.48 -11.93 2.13
CA LEU A 156 5.68 -11.90 1.28
C LEU A 156 6.72 -12.94 1.74
N ARG A 157 6.97 -13.01 3.04
CA ARG A 157 7.87 -14.04 3.62
C ARG A 157 7.39 -15.45 3.34
N ALA A 158 6.09 -15.68 3.51
CA ALA A 158 5.48 -17.00 3.25
C ALA A 158 5.55 -17.38 1.77
N TRP A 159 5.30 -16.42 0.87
CA TRP A 159 5.38 -16.64 -0.57
C TRP A 159 6.79 -17.00 -1.03
N ILE A 160 7.80 -16.27 -0.56
CA ILE A 160 9.21 -16.51 -0.87
C ILE A 160 9.67 -17.86 -0.31
N GLY A 161 9.27 -18.20 0.92
CA GLY A 161 9.62 -19.45 1.58
C GLY A 161 8.94 -20.69 0.98
N ASN A 162 7.82 -20.52 0.27
CA ASN A 162 7.04 -21.60 -0.33
C ASN A 162 6.41 -21.17 -1.67
N PRO A 163 7.23 -20.95 -2.71
CA PRO A 163 6.78 -20.41 -3.99
C PRO A 163 5.80 -21.30 -4.75
N ASP A 164 5.71 -22.59 -4.41
CA ASP A 164 4.81 -23.56 -5.04
C ASP A 164 3.41 -23.59 -4.40
N SER A 165 3.18 -22.83 -3.34
CA SER A 165 1.90 -22.77 -2.63
C SER A 165 0.98 -21.65 -3.13
N SER A 166 1.04 -21.38 -4.41
CA SER A 166 0.13 -20.42 -5.07
C SER A 166 -1.28 -20.96 -5.24
#